data_d117ac169501a968769c3e0d56113f8e
#
_entry.id   d117ac169501a968769c3e0d56113f8e
#
_cell.length_a   1.000
_cell.length_b   1.000
_cell.length_c   1.000
_cell.angle_alpha   90.00
_cell.angle_beta   90.00
_cell.angle_gamma   90.00
#
_symmetry.space_group_name_H-M   'P 1'
#
loop_
_entity.id
_entity.type
_entity.pdbx_description
1 polymer ?
#
loop_
_entity_poly.entity_id
_entity_poly.type
_entity_poly.pdbx_seq_one_letter_code
_entity_poly.pdbx_strand_id
1 'polypeptide(L)'
;KSLSSIQVRHTTSKVSPDLGERSIFGVPLETLVQDATQCGVPFLVTQMVEYLEAFGLQRVGIFRISGSVNKIKELKQKYNQGEKVDLVNDGDVDSVASLLKLFLKELPVAVFPDNICSSLLNTFQEHKIHTTECIENLRQLLSCLPKAHQNLLQFLSAFLLKVATHSAVNFMTLENLAIVFGPSLFK
;
A
#
# COMPACT_ATOMS: atom_id res chain seq x y z
N LYS A 1 -1.87 32.61 69.65
CA LYS A 1 -2.80 31.83 68.79
C LYS A 1 -2.26 31.82 67.39
N SER A 2 -1.55 30.74 67.04
CA SER A 2 -0.92 30.53 65.71
C SER A 2 -1.95 30.04 64.72
N LEU A 3 -2.00 30.67 63.56
CA LEU A 3 -2.73 30.18 62.36
C LEU A 3 -1.71 29.50 61.48
N SER A 4 -1.81 28.20 61.37
CA SER A 4 -1.00 27.37 60.47
C SER A 4 -1.50 27.49 59.05
N SER A 5 -0.60 27.91 58.16
CA SER A 5 -0.83 28.01 56.74
C SER A 5 -0.81 26.62 56.09
N ILE A 6 -1.91 26.22 55.47
CA ILE A 6 -2.00 24.98 54.70
C ILE A 6 -1.42 25.29 53.31
N GLN A 7 -0.27 24.68 53.01
CA GLN A 7 0.31 24.69 51.67
C GLN A 7 -0.40 23.63 50.82
N VAL A 8 -1.16 24.10 49.82
CA VAL A 8 -1.70 23.25 48.77
C VAL A 8 -0.57 22.95 47.80
N ARG A 9 -0.11 21.72 47.78
CA ARG A 9 0.80 21.23 46.73
C ARG A 9 0.02 21.00 45.46
N HIS A 10 0.20 21.87 44.47
CA HIS A 10 -0.19 21.60 43.09
C HIS A 10 0.78 20.55 42.52
N THR A 11 0.35 19.31 42.48
CA THR A 11 0.97 18.29 41.66
C THR A 11 0.51 18.50 40.23
N THR A 12 1.32 19.19 39.43
CA THR A 12 1.18 19.21 37.99
C THR A 12 1.60 17.84 37.46
N SER A 13 0.64 16.96 37.24
CA SER A 13 0.85 15.78 36.42
C SER A 13 1.22 16.25 35.03
N LYS A 14 2.49 16.09 34.67
CA LYS A 14 2.92 16.13 33.27
C LYS A 14 2.28 14.91 32.58
N VAL A 15 1.15 15.12 31.93
CA VAL A 15 0.64 14.20 30.94
C VAL A 15 1.65 14.25 29.80
N SER A 16 2.50 13.25 29.74
CA SER A 16 3.28 12.97 28.53
C SER A 16 2.26 12.71 27.42
N PRO A 17 2.36 13.36 26.24
CA PRO A 17 1.53 12.93 25.13
C PRO A 17 1.92 11.49 24.83
N ASP A 18 0.97 10.58 25.03
CA ASP A 18 1.04 9.20 24.56
C ASP A 18 1.21 9.30 23.04
N LEU A 19 2.45 9.13 22.57
CA LEU A 19 2.78 8.90 21.18
C LEU A 19 2.31 7.48 20.89
N GLY A 20 0.98 7.29 20.85
CA GLY A 20 0.36 6.09 20.35
C GLY A 20 1.02 5.75 19.01
N GLU A 21 1.54 4.54 18.89
CA GLU A 21 2.10 4.00 17.66
C GLU A 21 1.15 4.36 16.51
N ARG A 22 1.55 5.32 15.69
CA ARG A 22 0.83 5.65 14.45
C ARG A 22 1.15 4.55 13.45
N SER A 23 0.60 3.37 13.70
CA SER A 23 0.72 2.28 12.72
C SER A 23 0.19 2.78 11.38
N ILE A 24 0.94 2.52 10.31
CA ILE A 24 0.53 2.80 8.93
C ILE A 24 0.06 1.50 8.27
N PHE A 25 0.71 0.38 8.60
CA PHE A 25 0.31 -0.93 8.13
C PHE A 25 -0.91 -1.43 8.92
N GLY A 26 -1.87 -2.02 8.20
CA GLY A 26 -3.12 -2.49 8.82
C GLY A 26 -4.15 -1.39 9.10
N VAL A 27 -3.94 -0.17 8.62
CA VAL A 27 -4.86 0.96 8.73
C VAL A 27 -5.74 1.05 7.47
N PRO A 28 -7.03 1.39 7.59
CA PRO A 28 -7.90 1.59 6.44
C PRO A 28 -7.33 2.61 5.45
N LEU A 29 -7.46 2.31 4.16
CA LEU A 29 -6.90 3.14 3.10
C LEU A 29 -7.45 4.57 3.14
N GLU A 30 -8.75 4.72 3.43
CA GLU A 30 -9.43 6.01 3.55
C GLU A 30 -8.81 6.90 4.63
N THR A 31 -8.34 6.30 5.73
CA THR A 31 -7.67 7.03 6.82
C THR A 31 -6.29 7.52 6.37
N LEU A 32 -5.55 6.68 5.64
CA LEU A 32 -4.19 7.01 5.18
C LEU A 32 -4.16 8.10 4.12
N VAL A 33 -5.23 8.25 3.32
CA VAL A 33 -5.29 9.26 2.26
C VAL A 33 -5.80 10.62 2.74
N GLN A 34 -6.32 10.74 3.96
CA GLN A 34 -6.75 12.03 4.52
C GLN A 34 -5.57 13.01 4.65
N ASP A 35 -4.38 12.48 4.93
CA ASP A 35 -3.12 13.24 5.02
C ASP A 35 -2.33 13.24 3.70
N ALA A 36 -2.88 12.63 2.63
CA ALA A 36 -2.18 12.49 1.36
C ALA A 36 -2.16 13.80 0.58
N THR A 37 -0.98 14.32 0.33
CA THR A 37 -0.77 15.59 -0.39
C THR A 37 -0.88 15.48 -1.91
N GLN A 38 -0.87 14.26 -2.48
CA GLN A 38 -0.87 14.04 -3.93
C GLN A 38 -1.75 12.85 -4.33
N CYS A 39 -2.63 13.04 -5.29
CA CYS A 39 -3.42 12.02 -6.01
C CYS A 39 -4.30 11.09 -5.16
N GLY A 40 -4.46 11.31 -3.85
CA GLY A 40 -5.26 10.42 -2.97
C GLY A 40 -4.69 8.99 -2.87
N VAL A 41 -3.37 8.86 -2.88
CA VAL A 41 -2.61 7.62 -2.65
C VAL A 41 -1.73 7.81 -1.43
N PRO A 42 -1.60 6.82 -0.52
CA PRO A 42 -0.74 6.95 0.66
C PRO A 42 0.70 7.27 0.30
N PHE A 43 1.33 8.19 1.03
CA PHE A 43 2.70 8.66 0.78
C PHE A 43 3.72 7.51 0.70
N LEU A 44 3.61 6.50 1.59
CA LEU A 44 4.56 5.38 1.56
C LEU A 44 4.46 4.57 0.24
N VAL A 45 3.27 4.49 -0.37
CA VAL A 45 3.08 3.79 -1.66
C VAL A 45 3.74 4.58 -2.77
N THR A 46 3.53 5.90 -2.82
CA THR A 46 4.19 6.74 -3.83
C THR A 46 5.70 6.68 -3.69
N GLN A 47 6.24 6.77 -2.48
CA GLN A 47 7.67 6.68 -2.22
C GLN A 47 8.27 5.32 -2.64
N MET A 48 7.60 4.21 -2.32
CA MET A 48 8.05 2.88 -2.75
C MET A 48 8.01 2.72 -4.27
N VAL A 49 6.96 3.21 -4.93
CA VAL A 49 6.82 3.15 -6.39
C VAL A 49 7.88 4.02 -7.08
N GLU A 50 8.11 5.25 -6.63
CA GLU A 50 9.17 6.11 -7.15
C GLU A 50 10.56 5.44 -7.05
N TYR A 51 10.86 4.83 -5.90
CA TYR A 51 12.10 4.07 -5.73
C TYR A 51 12.19 2.89 -6.72
N LEU A 52 11.13 2.10 -6.86
CA LEU A 52 11.10 0.95 -7.78
C LEU A 52 11.14 1.37 -9.25
N GLU A 53 10.58 2.53 -9.61
CA GLU A 53 10.74 3.09 -10.94
C GLU A 53 12.18 3.51 -11.24
N ALA A 54 12.87 4.08 -10.26
CA ALA A 54 14.24 4.53 -10.43
C ALA A 54 15.24 3.35 -10.49
N PHE A 55 15.05 2.32 -9.69
CA PHE A 55 16.06 1.28 -9.48
C PHE A 55 15.62 -0.14 -9.83
N GLY A 56 14.31 -0.39 -9.99
CA GLY A 56 13.75 -1.74 -10.06
C GLY A 56 13.28 -2.19 -11.44
N LEU A 57 13.04 -1.29 -12.41
CA LEU A 57 12.38 -1.67 -13.69
C LEU A 57 13.13 -2.74 -14.48
N GLN A 58 14.45 -2.79 -14.37
CA GLN A 58 15.30 -3.77 -15.05
C GLN A 58 15.67 -4.97 -14.15
N ARG A 59 15.19 -4.99 -12.89
CA ARG A 59 15.48 -6.07 -11.95
C ARG A 59 14.82 -7.37 -12.40
N VAL A 60 15.61 -8.38 -12.74
CA VAL A 60 15.10 -9.72 -13.13
C VAL A 60 14.23 -10.30 -12.01
N GLY A 61 12.99 -10.65 -12.36
CA GLY A 61 12.04 -11.24 -11.42
C GLY A 61 11.52 -10.27 -10.35
N ILE A 62 11.55 -8.95 -10.59
CA ILE A 62 10.96 -7.96 -9.69
C ILE A 62 9.55 -8.40 -9.26
N PHE A 63 9.23 -8.28 -7.97
CA PHE A 63 8.03 -8.77 -7.30
C PHE A 63 7.91 -10.30 -7.15
N ARG A 64 8.57 -11.11 -7.99
CA ARG A 64 8.60 -12.57 -7.87
C ARG A 64 9.66 -13.02 -6.88
N ILE A 65 10.82 -12.39 -6.90
CA ILE A 65 11.90 -12.64 -5.94
C ILE A 65 11.54 -11.97 -4.62
N SER A 66 11.61 -12.72 -3.53
CA SER A 66 11.36 -12.19 -2.19
C SER A 66 12.58 -11.46 -1.65
N GLY A 67 12.35 -10.31 -1.02
CA GLY A 67 13.39 -9.57 -0.31
C GLY A 67 13.76 -10.18 1.04
N SER A 68 14.73 -9.58 1.71
CA SER A 68 15.16 -9.96 3.05
C SER A 68 14.05 -9.73 4.08
N VAL A 69 13.65 -10.79 4.80
CA VAL A 69 12.63 -10.72 5.86
C VAL A 69 13.00 -9.68 6.93
N ASN A 70 14.28 -9.63 7.31
CA ASN A 70 14.77 -8.68 8.32
C ASN A 70 14.67 -7.23 7.81
N LYS A 71 15.06 -6.99 6.56
CA LYS A 71 15.00 -5.68 5.93
C LYS A 71 13.55 -5.21 5.78
N ILE A 72 12.64 -6.10 5.36
CA ILE A 72 11.20 -5.80 5.26
C ILE A 72 10.62 -5.42 6.62
N LYS A 73 10.98 -6.16 7.69
CA LYS A 73 10.55 -5.84 9.07
C LYS A 73 11.08 -4.50 9.54
N GLU A 74 12.36 -4.21 9.30
CA GLU A 74 12.99 -2.94 9.65
C GLU A 74 12.30 -1.76 8.97
N LEU A 75 12.13 -1.81 7.65
CA LEU A 75 11.45 -0.76 6.89
C LEU A 75 10.00 -0.56 7.34
N LYS A 76 9.25 -1.67 7.55
CA LYS A 76 7.89 -1.62 8.08
C LYS A 76 7.83 -0.94 9.45
N GLN A 77 8.77 -1.27 10.33
CA GLN A 77 8.85 -0.66 11.66
C GLN A 77 9.12 0.85 11.58
N LYS A 78 10.08 1.28 10.76
CA LYS A 78 10.38 2.70 10.54
C LYS A 78 9.12 3.47 10.07
N TYR A 79 8.39 2.93 9.09
CA TYR A 79 7.14 3.53 8.63
C TYR A 79 6.09 3.61 9.74
N ASN A 80 5.89 2.54 10.52
CA ASN A 80 4.93 2.53 11.61
C ASN A 80 5.29 3.49 12.77
N GLN A 81 6.56 3.79 12.94
CA GLN A 81 7.06 4.75 13.94
C GLN A 81 7.01 6.20 13.43
N GLY A 82 6.61 6.40 12.16
CA GLY A 82 6.60 7.73 11.54
C GLY A 82 8.00 8.30 11.29
N GLU A 83 9.01 7.43 11.23
CA GLU A 83 10.37 7.83 10.92
C GLU A 83 10.50 8.21 9.44
N LYS A 84 11.46 9.10 9.17
CA LYS A 84 11.85 9.40 7.79
C LYS A 84 12.61 8.22 7.21
N VAL A 85 11.98 7.50 6.29
CA VAL A 85 12.60 6.36 5.58
C VAL A 85 13.33 6.86 4.35
N ASP A 86 14.61 6.51 4.23
CA ASP A 86 15.42 6.74 3.04
C ASP A 86 15.63 5.43 2.29
N LEU A 87 14.73 5.14 1.32
CA LEU A 87 14.76 3.87 0.59
C LEU A 87 16.04 3.67 -0.22
N VAL A 88 16.75 4.74 -0.60
CA VAL A 88 18.02 4.64 -1.35
C VAL A 88 19.11 4.05 -0.47
N ASN A 89 19.19 4.49 0.78
CA ASN A 89 20.20 4.01 1.74
C ASN A 89 19.72 2.81 2.58
N ASP A 90 18.44 2.77 2.92
CA ASP A 90 17.87 1.78 3.83
C ASP A 90 17.32 0.54 3.09
N GLY A 91 16.93 0.67 1.81
CA GLY A 91 16.24 -0.36 1.06
C GLY A 91 17.12 -1.14 0.10
N ASP A 92 16.50 -2.12 -0.52
CA ASP A 92 16.91 -2.78 -1.76
C ASP A 92 15.66 -3.10 -2.57
N VAL A 93 15.82 -3.32 -3.88
CA VAL A 93 14.68 -3.48 -4.80
C VAL A 93 13.74 -4.62 -4.38
N ASP A 94 14.28 -5.78 -4.04
CA ASP A 94 13.48 -6.96 -3.71
C ASP A 94 12.73 -6.78 -2.39
N SER A 95 13.36 -6.15 -1.39
CA SER A 95 12.75 -5.85 -0.09
C SER A 95 11.67 -4.78 -0.20
N VAL A 96 11.90 -3.71 -0.98
CA VAL A 96 10.90 -2.65 -1.20
C VAL A 96 9.71 -3.19 -2.01
N ALA A 97 9.96 -4.01 -3.05
CA ALA A 97 8.90 -4.66 -3.82
C ALA A 97 8.05 -5.60 -2.93
N SER A 98 8.70 -6.35 -2.03
CA SER A 98 8.02 -7.22 -1.07
C SER A 98 7.23 -6.41 -0.04
N LEU A 99 7.76 -5.28 0.42
CA LEU A 99 7.10 -4.37 1.37
C LEU A 99 5.84 -3.75 0.76
N LEU A 100 5.89 -3.36 -0.52
CA LEU A 100 4.72 -2.84 -1.24
C LEU A 100 3.59 -3.89 -1.29
N LYS A 101 3.91 -5.13 -1.66
CA LYS A 101 2.91 -6.23 -1.65
C LYS A 101 2.37 -6.50 -0.24
N LEU A 102 3.23 -6.46 0.78
CA LEU A 102 2.83 -6.64 2.17
C LEU A 102 1.87 -5.55 2.63
N PHE A 103 2.14 -4.28 2.29
CA PHE A 103 1.25 -3.17 2.60
C PHE A 103 -0.16 -3.41 2.03
N LEU A 104 -0.28 -3.77 0.75
CA LEU A 104 -1.56 -4.06 0.11
C LEU A 104 -2.27 -5.24 0.78
N LYS A 105 -1.53 -6.29 1.14
CA LYS A 105 -2.07 -7.48 1.80
C LYS A 105 -2.58 -7.18 3.21
N GLU A 106 -1.95 -6.27 3.95
CA GLU A 106 -2.31 -5.92 5.32
C GLU A 106 -3.44 -4.87 5.41
N LEU A 107 -3.89 -4.29 4.30
CA LEU A 107 -5.07 -3.41 4.34
C LEU A 107 -6.25 -4.15 4.97
N PRO A 108 -6.99 -3.55 5.92
CA PRO A 108 -8.15 -4.19 6.56
C PRO A 108 -9.22 -4.59 5.56
N VAL A 109 -9.48 -3.73 4.58
CA VAL A 109 -10.30 -3.99 3.40
C VAL A 109 -9.37 -4.16 2.21
N ALA A 110 -9.49 -5.27 1.49
CA ALA A 110 -8.68 -5.55 0.30
C ALA A 110 -8.84 -4.42 -0.75
N VAL A 111 -7.86 -4.27 -1.64
CA VAL A 111 -7.97 -3.31 -2.76
C VAL A 111 -9.22 -3.60 -3.58
N PHE A 112 -9.52 -4.88 -3.79
CA PHE A 112 -10.80 -5.36 -4.32
C PHE A 112 -11.62 -6.00 -3.19
N PRO A 113 -12.63 -5.31 -2.64
CA PRO A 113 -13.51 -5.87 -1.63
C PRO A 113 -14.30 -7.08 -2.15
N ASP A 114 -14.70 -8.00 -1.27
CA ASP A 114 -15.32 -9.29 -1.62
C ASP A 114 -16.55 -9.17 -2.54
N ASN A 115 -17.39 -8.15 -2.31
CA ASN A 115 -18.56 -7.90 -3.14
C ASN A 115 -18.19 -7.55 -4.60
N ILE A 116 -17.10 -6.79 -4.79
CA ILE A 116 -16.59 -6.47 -6.13
C ILE A 116 -15.91 -7.69 -6.75
N CYS A 117 -15.16 -8.48 -5.97
CA CYS A 117 -14.53 -9.71 -6.45
C CYS A 117 -15.55 -10.69 -7.04
N SER A 118 -16.66 -10.94 -6.33
CA SER A 118 -17.72 -11.82 -6.81
C SER A 118 -18.32 -11.32 -8.12
N SER A 119 -18.57 -10.01 -8.23
CA SER A 119 -19.10 -9.40 -9.46
C SER A 119 -18.11 -9.47 -10.62
N LEU A 120 -16.81 -9.26 -10.36
CA LEU A 120 -15.76 -9.42 -11.37
C LEU A 120 -15.71 -10.86 -11.91
N LEU A 121 -15.74 -11.85 -11.02
CA LEU A 121 -15.72 -13.26 -11.42
C LEU A 121 -16.93 -13.60 -12.29
N ASN A 122 -18.13 -13.17 -11.91
CA ASN A 122 -19.36 -13.38 -12.69
C ASN A 122 -19.24 -12.74 -14.09
N THR A 123 -18.74 -11.51 -14.17
CA THR A 123 -18.53 -10.82 -15.45
C THR A 123 -17.59 -11.60 -16.37
N PHE A 124 -16.50 -12.17 -15.83
CA PHE A 124 -15.57 -12.98 -16.63
C PHE A 124 -16.16 -14.35 -17.03
N GLN A 125 -17.11 -14.90 -16.26
CA GLN A 125 -17.79 -16.15 -16.60
C GLN A 125 -18.88 -15.95 -17.64
N GLU A 126 -19.60 -14.82 -17.59
CA GLU A 126 -20.72 -14.51 -18.48
C GLU A 126 -20.29 -13.95 -19.84
N HIS A 127 -19.18 -13.24 -19.88
CA HIS A 127 -18.71 -12.56 -21.08
C HIS A 127 -17.40 -13.15 -21.59
N LYS A 128 -17.26 -13.22 -22.92
CA LYS A 128 -15.95 -13.53 -23.51
C LYS A 128 -14.95 -12.43 -23.17
N ILE A 129 -13.80 -12.83 -22.67
CA ILE A 129 -12.69 -11.91 -22.34
C ILE A 129 -12.36 -11.07 -23.59
N HIS A 130 -12.15 -9.76 -23.41
CA HIS A 130 -11.87 -8.77 -24.43
C HIS A 130 -13.05 -8.33 -25.33
N THR A 131 -14.28 -8.66 -24.99
CA THR A 131 -15.43 -8.01 -25.65
C THR A 131 -15.63 -6.60 -25.12
N THR A 132 -16.18 -5.70 -25.95
CA THR A 132 -16.51 -4.33 -25.54
C THR A 132 -17.45 -4.33 -24.35
N GLU A 133 -18.41 -5.25 -24.31
CA GLU A 133 -19.36 -5.42 -23.21
C GLU A 133 -18.66 -5.82 -21.90
N CYS A 134 -17.73 -6.78 -21.95
CA CYS A 134 -16.93 -7.16 -20.79
C CYS A 134 -16.14 -5.98 -20.23
N ILE A 135 -15.48 -5.22 -21.12
CA ILE A 135 -14.70 -4.04 -20.73
C ILE A 135 -15.58 -2.98 -20.06
N GLU A 136 -16.77 -2.72 -20.61
CA GLU A 136 -17.69 -1.73 -20.06
C GLU A 136 -18.22 -2.15 -18.68
N ASN A 137 -18.60 -3.42 -18.53
CA ASN A 137 -19.03 -3.97 -17.23
C ASN A 137 -17.91 -3.88 -16.20
N LEU A 138 -16.67 -4.18 -16.57
CA LEU A 138 -15.50 -4.02 -15.69
C LEU A 138 -15.31 -2.56 -15.27
N ARG A 139 -15.43 -1.60 -16.17
CA ARG A 139 -15.33 -0.18 -15.85
C ARG A 139 -16.41 0.26 -14.86
N GLN A 140 -17.63 -0.19 -15.05
CA GLN A 140 -18.74 0.10 -14.12
C GLN A 140 -18.45 -0.48 -12.74
N LEU A 141 -18.01 -1.73 -12.64
CA LEU A 141 -17.64 -2.35 -11.36
C LEU A 141 -16.49 -1.60 -10.66
N LEU A 142 -15.45 -1.22 -11.40
CA LEU A 142 -14.35 -0.45 -10.84
C LEU A 142 -14.79 0.94 -10.36
N SER A 143 -15.80 1.55 -11.00
CA SER A 143 -16.35 2.82 -10.58
C SER A 143 -17.13 2.75 -9.25
N CYS A 144 -17.57 1.56 -8.85
CA CYS A 144 -18.23 1.31 -7.56
C CYS A 144 -17.25 1.18 -6.39
N LEU A 145 -15.95 1.08 -6.64
CA LEU A 145 -14.95 1.07 -5.57
C LEU A 145 -14.95 2.42 -4.81
N PRO A 146 -14.62 2.43 -3.50
CA PRO A 146 -14.33 3.67 -2.78
C PRO A 146 -13.25 4.49 -3.48
N LYS A 147 -13.33 5.82 -3.41
CA LYS A 147 -12.43 6.70 -4.17
C LYS A 147 -10.95 6.46 -3.89
N ALA A 148 -10.59 6.18 -2.65
CA ALA A 148 -9.22 5.84 -2.27
C ALA A 148 -8.73 4.56 -2.96
N HIS A 149 -9.59 3.54 -3.06
CA HIS A 149 -9.28 2.29 -3.77
C HIS A 149 -9.14 2.49 -5.28
N GLN A 150 -10.02 3.31 -5.88
CA GLN A 150 -9.91 3.67 -7.31
C GLN A 150 -8.57 4.35 -7.60
N ASN A 151 -8.18 5.36 -6.79
CA ASN A 151 -6.94 6.10 -6.95
C ASN A 151 -5.72 5.18 -6.82
N LEU A 152 -5.71 4.34 -5.78
CA LEU A 152 -4.63 3.38 -5.55
C LEU A 152 -4.51 2.39 -6.71
N LEU A 153 -5.64 1.83 -7.18
CA LEU A 153 -5.67 0.88 -8.29
C LEU A 153 -5.16 1.52 -9.58
N GLN A 154 -5.60 2.74 -9.89
CA GLN A 154 -5.15 3.49 -11.07
C GLN A 154 -3.64 3.75 -11.01
N PHE A 155 -3.13 4.19 -9.85
CA PHE A 155 -1.72 4.46 -9.64
C PHE A 155 -0.86 3.19 -9.79
N LEU A 156 -1.26 2.10 -9.13
CA LEU A 156 -0.56 0.81 -9.23
C LEU A 156 -0.62 0.23 -10.64
N SER A 157 -1.77 0.30 -11.32
CA SER A 157 -1.90 -0.22 -12.69
C SER A 157 -0.97 0.50 -13.65
N ALA A 158 -0.86 1.83 -13.56
CA ALA A 158 0.07 2.61 -14.38
C ALA A 158 1.53 2.18 -14.13
N PHE A 159 1.92 1.99 -12.88
CA PHE A 159 3.24 1.51 -12.51
C PHE A 159 3.50 0.08 -13.01
N LEU A 160 2.56 -0.86 -12.81
CA LEU A 160 2.72 -2.24 -13.25
C LEU A 160 2.78 -2.38 -14.77
N LEU A 161 2.03 -1.56 -15.52
CA LEU A 161 2.18 -1.45 -16.96
C LEU A 161 3.60 -1.02 -17.35
N LYS A 162 4.17 -0.03 -16.65
CA LYS A 162 5.54 0.41 -16.87
C LYS A 162 6.56 -0.70 -16.57
N VAL A 163 6.38 -1.49 -15.50
CA VAL A 163 7.21 -2.68 -15.22
C VAL A 163 7.11 -3.68 -16.38
N ALA A 164 5.91 -3.95 -16.89
CA ALA A 164 5.68 -4.91 -17.98
C ALA A 164 6.32 -4.47 -19.30
N THR A 165 6.45 -3.16 -19.58
CA THR A 165 7.16 -2.68 -20.78
C THR A 165 8.64 -3.08 -20.80
N HIS A 166 9.22 -3.42 -19.63
CA HIS A 166 10.59 -3.91 -19.50
C HIS A 166 10.69 -5.45 -19.42
N SER A 167 9.63 -6.18 -19.78
CA SER A 167 9.55 -7.64 -19.63
C SER A 167 10.62 -8.41 -20.42
N ALA A 168 11.15 -7.83 -21.49
CA ALA A 168 12.29 -8.40 -22.22
C ALA A 168 13.57 -8.51 -21.34
N VAL A 169 13.69 -7.69 -20.29
CA VAL A 169 14.84 -7.66 -19.39
C VAL A 169 14.50 -8.24 -18.03
N ASN A 170 13.40 -7.82 -17.43
CA ASN A 170 13.01 -8.22 -16.07
C ASN A 170 12.21 -9.54 -16.02
N PHE A 171 11.75 -10.06 -17.18
CA PHE A 171 10.92 -11.26 -17.32
C PHE A 171 9.56 -11.21 -16.60
N MET A 172 9.05 -10.01 -16.33
CA MET A 172 7.76 -9.81 -15.68
C MET A 172 6.74 -9.29 -16.69
N THR A 173 6.01 -10.21 -17.32
CA THR A 173 4.86 -9.92 -18.16
C THR A 173 3.65 -9.50 -17.32
N LEU A 174 2.58 -8.99 -17.94
CA LEU A 174 1.33 -8.66 -17.23
C LEU A 174 0.75 -9.87 -16.50
N GLU A 175 0.81 -11.05 -17.13
CA GLU A 175 0.35 -12.30 -16.54
C GLU A 175 1.16 -12.66 -15.29
N ASN A 176 2.49 -12.56 -15.37
CA ASN A 176 3.36 -12.81 -14.23
C ASN A 176 3.08 -11.82 -13.09
N LEU A 177 2.89 -10.54 -13.40
CA LEU A 177 2.53 -9.51 -12.41
C LEU A 177 1.16 -9.79 -11.80
N ALA A 178 0.16 -10.20 -12.58
CA ALA A 178 -1.15 -10.58 -12.07
C ALA A 178 -1.08 -11.74 -11.06
N ILE A 179 -0.26 -12.77 -11.35
CA ILE A 179 -0.05 -13.92 -10.46
C ILE A 179 0.57 -13.46 -9.13
N VAL A 180 1.60 -12.61 -9.14
CA VAL A 180 2.30 -12.23 -7.91
C VAL A 180 1.57 -11.14 -7.10
N PHE A 181 0.73 -10.33 -7.73
CA PHE A 181 -0.08 -9.30 -7.05
C PHE A 181 -1.45 -9.79 -6.62
N GLY A 182 -2.02 -10.78 -7.31
CA GLY A 182 -3.36 -11.32 -7.00
C GLY A 182 -3.58 -11.54 -5.49
N PRO A 183 -2.72 -12.32 -4.78
CA PRO A 183 -2.86 -12.56 -3.35
C PRO A 183 -2.75 -11.31 -2.45
N SER A 184 -2.30 -10.18 -2.99
CA SER A 184 -2.18 -8.91 -2.26
C SER A 184 -3.33 -7.95 -2.55
N LEU A 185 -4.01 -8.12 -3.69
CA LEU A 185 -5.11 -7.26 -4.13
C LEU A 185 -6.48 -7.85 -3.76
N PHE A 186 -6.57 -9.17 -3.68
CA PHE A 186 -7.77 -9.93 -3.33
C PHE A 186 -7.55 -10.66 -1.99
N LYS A 187 -8.60 -10.83 -1.22
CA LYS A 187 -8.60 -11.64 0.02
C LYS A 187 -9.58 -12.76 -0.07
#